data_a39273d867ab85ebb9438660a37d9a27
#
_entry.id   a39273d867ab85ebb9438660a37d9a27
#
_cell.length_a   1.000
_cell.length_b   1.000
_cell.length_c   1.000
_cell.angle_alpha   90.00
_cell.angle_beta   90.00
_cell.angle_gamma   90.00
#
_symmetry.space_group_name_H-M   'P 1'
#
loop_
_entity.id
_entity.type
_entity.pdbx_description
1 polymer ?
#
loop_
_entity_poly.entity_id
_entity_poly.type
_entity_poly.pdbx_seq_one_letter_code
_entity_poly.pdbx_strand_id
1 'polypeptide(L)'
;MVADSVLRLKPGVLAEQKGYEEESYWDGLLEYPQYTRPEVWEGRAVPQVLLGGDHQKIDTWRGQQSRERTRLRRPELYEQWCETHPITQLPKWKRGENMRLVKTEEQLAAAARLFAEGRRTVCEGCWTEEALAEWTPEFFYAQLKEEKQQGWAVYLHCTKDVPDGMVAVSHKTGQVEHLFITVDARGKGLGQKLLDFARKKLPEHAHPVLTVLDKNTRAIALYRRMGWKVCGVAEVFDPAKDGSVTARAELLEMRYEGPAEA
;
A
#
# COMPACT_ATOMS: atom_id res chain seq x y z
N MET A 1 36.54 -8.47 11.31
CA MET A 1 35.45 -8.10 10.38
C MET A 1 35.92 -7.99 8.93
N VAL A 2 36.89 -7.16 8.56
CA VAL A 2 37.32 -7.02 7.15
C VAL A 2 37.84 -8.34 6.55
N ALA A 3 38.63 -9.12 7.31
CA ALA A 3 39.16 -10.41 6.84
C ALA A 3 38.07 -11.45 6.58
N ASP A 4 37.03 -11.48 7.40
CA ASP A 4 35.89 -12.39 7.23
C ASP A 4 35.09 -12.05 5.95
N SER A 5 34.81 -10.77 5.74
CA SER A 5 34.11 -10.30 4.53
C SER A 5 34.88 -10.62 3.25
N VAL A 6 36.22 -10.45 3.26
CA VAL A 6 37.07 -10.77 2.11
C VAL A 6 37.18 -12.28 1.87
N LEU A 7 37.24 -13.09 2.95
CA LEU A 7 37.31 -14.54 2.83
C LEU A 7 36.01 -15.12 2.25
N ARG A 8 34.86 -14.58 2.59
CA ARG A 8 33.55 -15.01 2.05
C ARG A 8 33.43 -14.83 0.53
N LEU A 9 34.19 -13.88 -0.04
CA LEU A 9 34.22 -13.64 -1.50
C LEU A 9 35.14 -14.63 -2.26
N LYS A 10 35.93 -15.48 -1.56
CA LYS A 10 36.78 -16.46 -2.22
C LYS A 10 35.99 -17.72 -2.60
N PRO A 11 36.13 -18.22 -3.82
CA PRO A 11 35.52 -19.49 -4.22
C PRO A 11 35.92 -20.63 -3.27
N GLY A 12 34.94 -21.41 -2.80
CA GLY A 12 35.14 -22.57 -1.96
C GLY A 12 35.24 -22.29 -0.44
N VAL A 13 35.14 -21.05 0.00
CA VAL A 13 35.10 -20.70 1.44
C VAL A 13 33.69 -20.85 1.99
N LEU A 14 32.66 -20.53 1.22
CA LEU A 14 31.27 -20.83 1.53
C LEU A 14 30.83 -22.06 0.75
N ALA A 15 30.13 -22.98 1.42
CA ALA A 15 29.67 -24.23 0.82
C ALA A 15 28.67 -24.05 -0.30
N GLU A 16 27.89 -22.95 -0.27
CA GLU A 16 26.90 -22.58 -1.28
C GLU A 16 26.97 -21.08 -1.58
N GLN A 17 26.87 -20.72 -2.84
CA GLN A 17 26.82 -19.33 -3.31
C GLN A 17 25.63 -18.57 -2.76
N LYS A 18 24.53 -19.24 -2.48
CA LYS A 18 23.34 -18.65 -1.83
C LYS A 18 23.57 -18.08 -0.44
N GLY A 19 24.63 -18.46 0.26
CA GLY A 19 24.91 -18.04 1.63
C GLY A 19 25.22 -16.56 1.80
N TYR A 20 25.55 -15.83 0.73
CA TYR A 20 25.78 -14.38 0.76
C TYR A 20 24.83 -13.59 -0.16
N GLU A 21 24.17 -14.26 -1.10
CA GLU A 21 23.20 -13.63 -2.00
C GLU A 21 21.92 -13.16 -1.27
N GLU A 22 21.65 -13.74 -0.10
CA GLU A 22 20.52 -13.36 0.74
C GLU A 22 20.89 -12.34 1.85
N GLU A 23 22.18 -11.92 1.94
CA GLU A 23 22.62 -10.93 2.92
C GLU A 23 22.19 -9.50 2.54
N SER A 24 22.16 -8.60 3.55
CA SER A 24 21.82 -7.19 3.35
C SER A 24 22.68 -6.53 2.27
N TYR A 25 22.05 -5.75 1.42
CA TYR A 25 22.63 -4.98 0.32
C TYR A 25 23.03 -5.77 -0.93
N TRP A 26 22.91 -7.09 -0.99
CA TRP A 26 23.28 -7.84 -2.18
C TRP A 26 22.40 -7.49 -3.39
N ASP A 27 21.08 -7.42 -3.15
CA ASP A 27 20.07 -7.02 -4.15
C ASP A 27 19.59 -5.57 -3.97
N GLY A 28 20.28 -4.77 -3.14
CA GLY A 28 19.90 -3.39 -2.80
C GLY A 28 18.87 -3.28 -1.67
N LEU A 29 18.46 -4.39 -1.06
CA LEU A 29 17.55 -4.41 0.07
C LEU A 29 18.26 -4.78 1.38
N LEU A 30 17.65 -4.44 2.50
CA LEU A 30 18.03 -4.97 3.81
C LEU A 30 17.50 -6.39 3.97
N GLU A 31 18.28 -7.21 4.63
CA GLU A 31 17.89 -8.58 4.96
C GLU A 31 16.60 -8.64 5.80
N TYR A 32 15.79 -9.65 5.56
CA TYR A 32 14.60 -9.96 6.35
C TYR A 32 14.96 -10.37 7.78
N PRO A 33 14.01 -10.34 8.76
CA PRO A 33 14.28 -10.76 10.13
C PRO A 33 14.62 -12.24 10.20
N GLN A 34 15.76 -12.56 10.81
CA GLN A 34 16.15 -13.93 11.12
C GLN A 34 15.57 -14.36 12.45
N TYR A 35 15.08 -15.60 12.53
CA TYR A 35 14.51 -16.20 13.73
C TYR A 35 15.29 -17.45 14.10
N THR A 36 15.51 -17.64 15.41
CA THR A 36 16.18 -18.81 15.99
C THR A 36 15.22 -19.55 16.94
N ARG A 37 15.63 -20.68 17.44
CA ARG A 37 14.89 -21.41 18.49
C ARG A 37 15.04 -20.71 19.85
N PRO A 38 14.06 -20.83 20.76
CA PRO A 38 12.78 -21.53 20.65
C PRO A 38 11.74 -20.77 19.80
N GLU A 39 10.63 -21.44 19.42
CA GLU A 39 9.53 -20.85 18.61
C GLU A 39 8.84 -19.69 19.32
N VAL A 40 8.89 -19.64 20.64
CA VAL A 40 8.38 -18.51 21.44
C VAL A 40 9.47 -18.09 22.41
N TRP A 41 9.85 -16.82 22.37
CA TRP A 41 10.82 -16.22 23.29
C TRP A 41 10.23 -14.95 23.91
N GLU A 42 10.14 -14.88 25.24
CA GLU A 42 9.60 -13.73 25.99
C GLU A 42 8.25 -13.23 25.46
N GLY A 43 7.34 -14.16 25.12
CA GLY A 43 6.02 -13.84 24.58
C GLY A 43 6.00 -13.47 23.10
N ARG A 44 7.14 -13.44 22.42
CA ARG A 44 7.25 -13.18 20.96
C ARG A 44 7.35 -14.51 20.23
N ALA A 45 6.36 -14.79 19.38
CA ALA A 45 6.34 -16.02 18.58
C ALA A 45 7.02 -15.82 17.21
N VAL A 46 7.64 -16.87 16.72
CA VAL A 46 8.08 -16.96 15.31
C VAL A 46 6.84 -16.91 14.41
N PRO A 47 6.84 -16.13 13.31
CA PRO A 47 5.73 -16.09 12.36
C PRO A 47 5.37 -17.49 11.85
N GLN A 48 4.09 -17.83 11.89
CA GLN A 48 3.58 -19.17 11.52
C GLN A 48 3.99 -19.60 10.10
N VAL A 49 4.12 -18.64 9.18
CA VAL A 49 4.56 -18.91 7.80
C VAL A 49 5.93 -19.57 7.74
N LEU A 50 6.83 -19.27 8.70
CA LEU A 50 8.18 -19.84 8.76
C LEU A 50 8.20 -21.27 9.31
N LEU A 51 7.15 -21.68 10.00
CA LEU A 51 7.01 -23.00 10.61
C LEU A 51 6.28 -23.99 9.68
N GLY A 52 5.62 -23.50 8.65
CA GLY A 52 4.72 -24.30 7.80
C GLY A 52 5.41 -25.13 6.71
N GLY A 53 6.74 -25.03 6.52
CA GLY A 53 7.50 -25.82 5.53
C GLY A 53 7.23 -25.50 4.06
N ASP A 54 6.32 -24.57 3.76
CA ASP A 54 6.01 -24.13 2.40
C ASP A 54 7.04 -23.07 1.96
N HIS A 55 8.09 -23.52 1.26
CA HIS A 55 9.20 -22.67 0.82
C HIS A 55 8.73 -21.46 -0.02
N GLN A 56 7.71 -21.63 -0.87
CA GLN A 56 7.21 -20.54 -1.70
C GLN A 56 6.56 -19.44 -0.85
N LYS A 57 5.83 -19.80 0.19
CA LYS A 57 5.26 -18.83 1.14
C LYS A 57 6.32 -18.18 2.00
N ILE A 58 7.32 -18.96 2.44
CA ILE A 58 8.46 -18.45 3.20
C ILE A 58 9.22 -17.41 2.39
N ASP A 59 9.57 -17.70 1.13
CA ASP A 59 10.31 -16.79 0.26
C ASP A 59 9.50 -15.52 -0.06
N THR A 60 8.20 -15.67 -0.27
CA THR A 60 7.30 -14.53 -0.45
C THR A 60 7.30 -13.64 0.80
N TRP A 61 7.19 -14.23 1.97
CA TRP A 61 7.20 -13.51 3.25
C TRP A 61 8.55 -12.81 3.50
N ARG A 62 9.68 -13.52 3.26
CA ARG A 62 11.03 -12.95 3.38
C ARG A 62 11.22 -11.73 2.49
N GLY A 63 10.84 -11.83 1.22
CA GLY A 63 10.88 -10.70 0.28
C GLY A 63 10.01 -9.52 0.71
N GLN A 64 8.84 -9.76 1.29
CA GLN A 64 8.00 -8.70 1.85
C GLN A 64 8.68 -8.02 3.04
N GLN A 65 9.24 -8.79 3.97
CA GLN A 65 9.95 -8.25 5.14
C GLN A 65 11.19 -7.44 4.76
N SER A 66 11.95 -7.91 3.77
CA SER A 66 13.13 -7.22 3.24
C SER A 66 12.75 -5.85 2.68
N ARG A 67 11.73 -5.78 1.83
CA ARG A 67 11.23 -4.53 1.25
C ARG A 67 10.69 -3.58 2.32
N GLU A 68 9.89 -4.08 3.26
CA GLU A 68 9.33 -3.29 4.35
C GLU A 68 10.42 -2.70 5.26
N ARG A 69 11.40 -3.51 5.67
CA ARG A 69 12.54 -3.04 6.47
C ARG A 69 13.37 -2.00 5.75
N THR A 70 13.63 -2.22 4.46
CA THR A 70 14.40 -1.28 3.64
C THR A 70 13.65 0.04 3.51
N ARG A 71 12.36 -0.03 3.22
CA ARG A 71 11.50 1.15 3.12
C ARG A 71 11.51 2.00 4.39
N LEU A 72 11.44 1.34 5.57
CA LEU A 72 11.38 2.03 6.87
C LEU A 72 12.75 2.54 7.35
N ARG A 73 13.83 1.79 7.09
CA ARG A 73 15.15 2.08 7.67
C ARG A 73 16.11 2.75 6.71
N ARG A 74 15.94 2.51 5.42
CA ARG A 74 16.80 3.00 4.35
C ARG A 74 15.95 3.35 3.11
N PRO A 75 15.08 4.38 3.21
CA PRO A 75 14.18 4.76 2.14
C PRO A 75 14.92 5.06 0.83
N GLU A 76 16.11 5.61 0.89
CA GLU A 76 16.94 5.91 -0.27
C GLU A 76 17.36 4.63 -1.05
N LEU A 77 17.66 3.55 -0.34
CA LEU A 77 17.97 2.25 -0.99
C LEU A 77 16.70 1.62 -1.58
N TYR A 78 15.57 1.79 -0.90
CA TYR A 78 14.30 1.29 -1.41
C TYR A 78 13.87 2.00 -2.70
N GLU A 79 14.07 3.31 -2.80
CA GLU A 79 13.84 4.08 -4.02
C GLU A 79 14.75 3.61 -5.17
N GLN A 80 16.04 3.43 -4.92
CA GLN A 80 16.99 2.89 -5.90
C GLN A 80 16.60 1.47 -6.34
N TRP A 81 16.17 0.62 -5.42
CA TRP A 81 15.68 -0.72 -5.73
C TRP A 81 14.44 -0.67 -6.65
N CYS A 82 13.50 0.22 -6.37
CA CYS A 82 12.31 0.41 -7.21
C CYS A 82 12.67 0.90 -8.64
N GLU A 83 13.73 1.69 -8.80
CA GLU A 83 14.22 2.15 -10.11
C GLU A 83 14.84 1.00 -10.92
N THR A 84 15.64 0.16 -10.26
CA THR A 84 16.33 -0.97 -10.90
C THR A 84 15.42 -2.18 -11.12
N HIS A 85 14.32 -2.28 -10.36
CA HIS A 85 13.29 -3.30 -10.47
C HIS A 85 11.94 -2.68 -10.92
N PRO A 86 11.91 -1.98 -12.07
CA PRO A 86 10.67 -1.39 -12.54
C PRO A 86 9.67 -2.49 -12.82
N ILE A 87 8.51 -2.36 -12.23
CA ILE A 87 7.38 -3.24 -12.46
C ILE A 87 6.85 -2.95 -13.87
N THR A 88 7.45 -3.58 -14.87
CA THR A 88 7.42 -3.19 -16.27
C THR A 88 6.21 -3.66 -17.05
N GLN A 89 5.27 -4.40 -16.51
CA GLN A 89 4.08 -4.79 -17.27
C GLN A 89 2.80 -4.54 -16.47
N LEU A 90 1.97 -3.66 -17.04
CA LEU A 90 0.57 -3.54 -16.65
C LEU A 90 -0.11 -4.90 -16.86
N PRO A 91 -0.58 -5.58 -15.81
CA PRO A 91 -1.42 -6.72 -16.05
C PRO A 91 -2.66 -6.24 -16.81
N LYS A 92 -2.88 -6.76 -18.01
CA LYS A 92 -4.22 -6.72 -18.60
C LYS A 92 -5.14 -7.43 -17.62
N TRP A 93 -6.36 -6.93 -17.41
CA TRP A 93 -7.39 -7.69 -16.68
C TRP A 93 -7.50 -9.06 -17.34
N LYS A 94 -6.88 -10.09 -16.73
CA LYS A 94 -7.03 -11.46 -17.18
C LYS A 94 -8.30 -12.05 -16.57
N ARG A 95 -8.95 -13.01 -17.25
CA ARG A 95 -9.98 -13.83 -16.62
C ARG A 95 -9.41 -14.39 -15.31
N GLY A 96 -9.97 -13.99 -14.14
CA GLY A 96 -9.48 -14.37 -12.82
C GLY A 96 -8.87 -13.24 -11.98
N GLU A 97 -8.60 -12.05 -12.55
CA GLU A 97 -8.31 -10.85 -11.77
C GLU A 97 -9.63 -10.27 -11.28
N ASN A 98 -9.86 -10.27 -9.98
CA ASN A 98 -11.19 -10.05 -9.46
C ASN A 98 -11.26 -8.79 -8.62
N MET A 99 -12.03 -7.82 -9.11
CA MET A 99 -12.64 -6.82 -8.23
C MET A 99 -13.75 -7.52 -7.43
N ARG A 100 -13.58 -7.58 -6.12
CA ARG A 100 -14.52 -8.23 -5.21
C ARG A 100 -15.20 -7.20 -4.33
N LEU A 101 -16.51 -7.17 -4.34
CA LEU A 101 -17.28 -6.44 -3.34
C LEU A 101 -17.03 -7.08 -1.96
N VAL A 102 -16.63 -6.26 -1.00
CA VAL A 102 -16.41 -6.68 0.40
C VAL A 102 -17.75 -7.06 1.04
N LYS A 103 -17.96 -8.36 1.26
CA LYS A 103 -19.19 -8.93 1.84
C LYS A 103 -18.96 -9.58 3.19
N THR A 104 -17.79 -10.19 3.41
CA THR A 104 -17.47 -10.93 4.64
C THR A 104 -16.60 -10.10 5.59
N GLU A 105 -16.61 -10.47 6.86
CA GLU A 105 -15.77 -9.86 7.90
C GLU A 105 -14.26 -10.03 7.59
N GLU A 106 -13.87 -11.17 7.01
CA GLU A 106 -12.49 -11.42 6.60
C GLU A 106 -12.05 -10.47 5.48
N GLN A 107 -12.92 -10.25 4.49
CA GLN A 107 -12.66 -9.29 3.41
C GLN A 107 -12.60 -7.86 3.94
N LEU A 108 -13.44 -7.51 4.92
CA LEU A 108 -13.43 -6.21 5.57
C LEU A 108 -12.14 -6.00 6.36
N ALA A 109 -11.68 -7.01 7.08
CA ALA A 109 -10.39 -6.96 7.77
C ALA A 109 -9.20 -6.83 6.80
N ALA A 110 -9.28 -7.46 5.63
CA ALA A 110 -8.27 -7.30 4.58
C ALA A 110 -8.28 -5.87 4.01
N ALA A 111 -9.46 -5.29 3.76
CA ALA A 111 -9.61 -3.90 3.34
C ALA A 111 -9.05 -2.93 4.39
N ALA A 112 -9.35 -3.16 5.66
CA ALA A 112 -8.85 -2.34 6.76
C ALA A 112 -7.31 -2.33 6.86
N ARG A 113 -6.67 -3.47 6.64
CA ARG A 113 -5.19 -3.56 6.57
C ARG A 113 -4.63 -2.73 5.43
N LEU A 114 -5.21 -2.83 4.23
CA LEU A 114 -4.81 -2.01 3.08
C LEU A 114 -5.02 -0.52 3.34
N PHE A 115 -6.13 -0.17 3.99
CA PHE A 115 -6.43 1.20 4.34
C PHE A 115 -5.39 1.76 5.32
N ALA A 116 -5.09 1.04 6.40
CA ALA A 116 -4.08 1.44 7.39
C ALA A 116 -2.71 1.66 6.73
N GLU A 117 -2.24 0.71 5.92
CA GLU A 117 -0.97 0.81 5.20
C GLU A 117 -0.96 2.00 4.23
N GLY A 118 -2.02 2.13 3.42
CA GLY A 118 -2.12 3.20 2.44
C GLY A 118 -2.18 4.58 3.06
N ARG A 119 -2.97 4.74 4.13
CA ARG A 119 -3.14 6.02 4.83
C ARG A 119 -1.85 6.47 5.49
N ARG A 120 -1.17 5.58 6.20
CA ARG A 120 0.15 5.87 6.80
C ARG A 120 1.16 6.33 5.76
N THR A 121 1.28 5.63 4.65
CA THR A 121 2.21 5.97 3.56
C THR A 121 1.95 7.36 2.96
N VAL A 122 0.68 7.75 2.83
CA VAL A 122 0.31 9.04 2.22
C VAL A 122 0.48 10.20 3.21
N CYS A 123 0.31 9.93 4.49
CA CYS A 123 0.31 10.96 5.53
C CYS A 123 1.65 11.06 6.28
N GLU A 124 2.63 10.23 5.94
CA GLU A 124 3.98 10.29 6.49
C GLU A 124 4.59 11.69 6.27
N GLY A 125 5.18 12.26 7.33
CA GLY A 125 5.73 13.61 7.32
C GLY A 125 4.70 14.76 7.45
N CYS A 126 3.40 14.47 7.48
CA CYS A 126 2.35 15.47 7.71
C CYS A 126 1.68 15.31 9.08
N TRP A 127 1.74 14.13 9.69
CA TRP A 127 1.18 13.81 10.99
C TRP A 127 2.26 13.36 11.97
N THR A 128 2.00 13.53 13.26
CA THR A 128 2.90 13.04 14.32
C THR A 128 2.90 11.51 14.36
N GLU A 129 3.98 10.92 14.86
CA GLU A 129 4.07 9.47 15.02
C GLU A 129 2.99 8.92 15.97
N GLU A 130 2.62 9.70 16.99
CA GLU A 130 1.55 9.36 17.94
C GLU A 130 0.20 9.27 17.22
N ALA A 131 -0.14 10.26 16.38
CA ALA A 131 -1.37 10.25 15.60
C ALA A 131 -1.40 9.09 14.59
N LEU A 132 -0.27 8.83 13.93
CA LEU A 132 -0.15 7.71 12.99
C LEU A 132 -0.22 6.34 13.71
N ALA A 133 0.18 6.26 14.97
CA ALA A 133 0.10 5.03 15.76
C ALA A 133 -1.34 4.59 16.04
N GLU A 134 -2.28 5.53 16.13
CA GLU A 134 -3.70 5.25 16.32
C GLU A 134 -4.37 4.68 15.06
N TRP A 135 -3.77 4.87 13.88
CA TRP A 135 -4.30 4.38 12.61
C TRP A 135 -3.99 2.90 12.38
N THR A 136 -4.59 2.09 13.25
CA THR A 136 -4.45 0.62 13.21
C THR A 136 -5.43 -0.02 12.23
N PRO A 137 -5.23 -1.26 11.82
CA PRO A 137 -6.22 -2.00 11.05
C PRO A 137 -7.57 -2.10 11.77
N GLU A 138 -7.59 -2.17 13.09
CA GLU A 138 -8.81 -2.24 13.91
C GLU A 138 -9.59 -0.93 13.85
N PHE A 139 -8.89 0.22 13.91
CA PHE A 139 -9.49 1.54 13.73
C PHE A 139 -10.19 1.64 12.37
N PHE A 140 -9.49 1.32 11.28
CA PHE A 140 -10.06 1.37 9.94
C PHE A 140 -11.11 0.28 9.69
N TYR A 141 -11.04 -0.85 10.38
CA TYR A 141 -12.10 -1.85 10.34
C TYR A 141 -13.42 -1.28 10.88
N ALA A 142 -13.38 -0.61 12.02
CA ALA A 142 -14.56 0.05 12.59
C ALA A 142 -15.12 1.12 11.66
N GLN A 143 -14.26 1.98 11.10
CA GLN A 143 -14.63 3.01 10.14
C GLN A 143 -15.29 2.42 8.89
N LEU A 144 -14.67 1.45 8.22
CA LEU A 144 -15.22 0.83 7.02
C LEU A 144 -16.53 0.08 7.30
N LYS A 145 -16.70 -0.48 8.50
CA LYS A 145 -17.94 -1.13 8.92
C LYS A 145 -19.08 -0.12 9.04
N GLU A 146 -18.83 1.03 9.63
CA GLU A 146 -19.79 2.12 9.72
C GLU A 146 -20.15 2.68 8.34
N GLU A 147 -19.14 2.96 7.49
CA GLU A 147 -19.36 3.45 6.13
C GLU A 147 -20.23 2.49 5.31
N LYS A 148 -20.01 1.17 5.44
CA LYS A 148 -20.86 0.18 4.80
C LYS A 148 -22.33 0.24 5.28
N GLN A 149 -22.56 0.52 6.57
CA GLN A 149 -23.92 0.72 7.10
C GLN A 149 -24.56 2.00 6.54
N GLN A 150 -23.75 3.01 6.22
CA GLN A 150 -24.17 4.25 5.56
C GLN A 150 -24.40 4.09 4.05
N GLY A 151 -24.15 2.90 3.48
CA GLY A 151 -24.39 2.57 2.08
C GLY A 151 -23.17 2.68 1.16
N TRP A 152 -21.98 2.75 1.73
CA TRP A 152 -20.75 2.67 0.94
C TRP A 152 -20.49 1.24 0.45
N ALA A 153 -20.06 1.11 -0.78
CA ALA A 153 -19.60 -0.12 -1.38
C ALA A 153 -18.07 -0.14 -1.42
N VAL A 154 -17.44 -1.03 -0.66
CA VAL A 154 -16.00 -1.22 -0.62
C VAL A 154 -15.63 -2.38 -1.54
N TYR A 155 -14.66 -2.15 -2.42
CA TYR A 155 -14.15 -3.15 -3.36
C TYR A 155 -12.67 -3.41 -3.12
N LEU A 156 -12.28 -4.69 -3.19
CA LEU A 156 -10.90 -5.15 -3.19
C LEU A 156 -10.52 -5.61 -4.60
N HIS A 157 -9.36 -5.18 -5.06
CA HIS A 157 -8.67 -5.86 -6.13
C HIS A 157 -7.76 -6.93 -5.54
N CYS A 158 -7.76 -8.12 -6.18
CA CYS A 158 -6.91 -9.23 -5.74
C CYS A 158 -6.15 -9.81 -6.93
N THR A 159 -4.84 -9.99 -6.77
CA THR A 159 -4.03 -10.77 -7.68
C THR A 159 -3.73 -12.12 -7.03
N LYS A 160 -4.10 -13.21 -7.68
CA LYS A 160 -3.97 -14.59 -7.13
C LYS A 160 -4.53 -14.70 -5.70
N ASP A 161 -5.74 -14.17 -5.50
CA ASP A 161 -6.45 -14.13 -4.21
C ASP A 161 -5.82 -13.27 -3.10
N VAL A 162 -4.71 -12.60 -3.37
CA VAL A 162 -4.07 -11.66 -2.44
C VAL A 162 -4.57 -10.24 -2.75
N PRO A 163 -5.15 -9.54 -1.76
CA PRO A 163 -5.57 -8.15 -1.91
C PRO A 163 -4.36 -7.23 -2.16
N ASP A 164 -4.39 -6.48 -3.24
CA ASP A 164 -3.32 -5.55 -3.66
C ASP A 164 -3.81 -4.14 -3.99
N GLY A 165 -5.11 -3.92 -3.92
CA GLY A 165 -5.72 -2.61 -4.06
C GLY A 165 -7.14 -2.57 -3.52
N MET A 166 -7.61 -1.36 -3.20
CA MET A 166 -8.98 -1.13 -2.78
C MET A 166 -9.50 0.20 -3.28
N VAL A 167 -10.82 0.31 -3.33
CA VAL A 167 -11.55 1.56 -3.56
C VAL A 167 -12.93 1.46 -2.93
N ALA A 168 -13.42 2.57 -2.39
CA ALA A 168 -14.79 2.68 -1.89
C ALA A 168 -15.59 3.67 -2.74
N VAL A 169 -16.87 3.40 -2.92
CA VAL A 169 -17.80 4.28 -3.64
C VAL A 169 -19.08 4.46 -2.84
N SER A 170 -19.59 5.69 -2.85
CA SER A 170 -20.91 6.01 -2.32
C SER A 170 -21.86 6.25 -3.49
N HIS A 171 -22.81 5.33 -3.69
CA HIS A 171 -23.86 5.50 -4.72
C HIS A 171 -24.79 6.66 -4.40
N LYS A 172 -24.89 7.05 -3.14
CA LYS A 172 -25.77 8.13 -2.68
C LYS A 172 -25.20 9.50 -3.00
N THR A 173 -23.89 9.69 -2.80
CA THR A 173 -23.22 11.00 -2.92
C THR A 173 -22.38 11.14 -4.18
N GLY A 174 -22.10 10.04 -4.90
CA GLY A 174 -21.19 10.03 -6.03
C GLY A 174 -19.73 10.08 -5.67
N GLN A 175 -19.39 9.92 -4.39
CA GLN A 175 -18.01 9.97 -3.91
C GLN A 175 -17.25 8.68 -4.22
N VAL A 176 -15.96 8.85 -4.53
CA VAL A 176 -14.97 7.81 -4.72
C VAL A 176 -13.85 8.05 -3.70
N GLU A 177 -13.73 7.18 -2.73
CA GLU A 177 -12.78 7.33 -1.63
C GLU A 177 -11.94 6.07 -1.43
N HIS A 178 -10.95 6.14 -0.54
CA HIS A 178 -10.15 5.01 -0.08
C HIS A 178 -9.48 4.25 -1.24
N LEU A 179 -8.98 4.98 -2.26
CA LEU A 179 -8.22 4.37 -3.33
C LEU A 179 -6.79 4.13 -2.84
N PHE A 180 -6.51 2.91 -2.44
CA PHE A 180 -5.19 2.47 -2.00
C PHE A 180 -4.68 1.30 -2.82
N ILE A 181 -3.36 1.25 -2.98
CA ILE A 181 -2.66 0.22 -3.73
C ILE A 181 -1.41 -0.12 -2.95
N THR A 182 -1.18 -1.41 -2.74
CA THR A 182 0.06 -1.89 -2.11
C THR A 182 1.28 -1.41 -2.87
N VAL A 183 2.39 -1.22 -2.18
CA VAL A 183 3.65 -0.73 -2.77
C VAL A 183 4.04 -1.58 -3.99
N ASP A 184 3.96 -2.90 -3.86
CA ASP A 184 4.31 -3.86 -4.92
C ASP A 184 3.39 -3.81 -6.16
N ALA A 185 2.19 -3.29 -6.03
CA ALA A 185 1.23 -3.14 -7.12
C ALA A 185 1.25 -1.76 -7.78
N ARG A 186 2.00 -0.79 -7.22
CA ARG A 186 2.14 0.56 -7.80
C ARG A 186 2.89 0.53 -9.13
N GLY A 187 2.68 1.54 -9.96
CA GLY A 187 3.33 1.66 -11.26
C GLY A 187 2.77 0.74 -12.36
N LYS A 188 1.89 -0.21 -12.03
CA LYS A 188 1.28 -1.18 -12.95
C LYS A 188 -0.05 -0.73 -13.56
N GLY A 189 -0.44 0.54 -13.41
CA GLY A 189 -1.74 1.07 -13.88
C GLY A 189 -2.94 0.63 -13.06
N LEU A 190 -2.73 -0.05 -11.91
CA LEU A 190 -3.83 -0.51 -11.08
C LEU A 190 -4.68 0.66 -10.56
N GLY A 191 -4.07 1.80 -10.21
CA GLY A 191 -4.79 3.00 -9.79
C GLY A 191 -5.77 3.52 -10.84
N GLN A 192 -5.35 3.54 -12.10
CA GLN A 192 -6.23 3.90 -13.21
C GLN A 192 -7.40 2.92 -13.34
N LYS A 193 -7.11 1.61 -13.28
CA LYS A 193 -8.14 0.57 -13.36
C LYS A 193 -9.16 0.65 -12.23
N LEU A 194 -8.69 0.86 -10.98
CA LEU A 194 -9.55 1.03 -9.81
C LEU A 194 -10.45 2.27 -9.94
N LEU A 195 -9.88 3.37 -10.40
CA LEU A 195 -10.62 4.62 -10.57
C LEU A 195 -11.66 4.53 -11.69
N ASP A 196 -11.31 3.91 -12.82
CA ASP A 196 -12.25 3.65 -13.91
C ASP A 196 -13.35 2.68 -13.48
N PHE A 197 -13.01 1.66 -12.69
CA PHE A 197 -13.98 0.74 -12.13
C PHE A 197 -14.93 1.44 -11.18
N ALA A 198 -14.42 2.24 -10.24
CA ALA A 198 -15.22 3.00 -9.29
C ALA A 198 -16.20 3.93 -10.00
N ARG A 199 -15.71 4.69 -11.00
CA ARG A 199 -16.55 5.57 -11.80
C ARG A 199 -17.70 4.83 -12.51
N LYS A 200 -17.41 3.65 -13.08
CA LYS A 200 -18.43 2.81 -13.75
C LYS A 200 -19.45 2.20 -12.77
N LYS A 201 -19.17 2.17 -11.47
CA LYS A 201 -20.11 1.73 -10.44
C LYS A 201 -21.04 2.83 -9.98
N LEU A 202 -20.74 4.07 -10.25
CA LEU A 202 -21.61 5.19 -9.94
C LEU A 202 -22.71 5.34 -11.00
N PRO A 203 -23.88 5.93 -10.66
CA PRO A 203 -24.92 6.25 -11.62
C PRO A 203 -24.40 7.16 -12.74
N GLU A 204 -24.92 7.01 -13.97
CA GLU A 204 -24.48 7.80 -15.14
C GLU A 204 -24.61 9.32 -14.94
N HIS A 205 -25.62 9.74 -14.18
CA HIS A 205 -25.86 11.15 -13.86
C HIS A 205 -25.05 11.65 -12.64
N ALA A 206 -24.28 10.78 -11.99
CA ALA A 206 -23.45 11.20 -10.89
C ALA A 206 -22.29 12.06 -11.41
N HIS A 207 -21.97 13.09 -10.65
CA HIS A 207 -20.73 13.85 -10.83
C HIS A 207 -19.69 13.31 -9.84
N PRO A 208 -18.86 12.34 -10.26
CA PRO A 208 -17.93 11.70 -9.33
C PRO A 208 -16.99 12.72 -8.69
N VAL A 209 -16.87 12.63 -7.37
CA VAL A 209 -15.99 13.47 -6.55
C VAL A 209 -15.08 12.57 -5.75
N LEU A 210 -13.84 12.97 -5.56
CA LEU A 210 -12.88 12.33 -4.66
C LEU A 210 -12.14 13.39 -3.86
N THR A 211 -11.54 12.96 -2.75
CA THR A 211 -10.63 13.79 -1.98
C THR A 211 -9.21 13.27 -2.04
N VAL A 212 -8.24 14.16 -1.99
CA VAL A 212 -6.81 13.82 -2.04
C VAL A 212 -5.98 14.84 -1.26
N LEU A 213 -5.03 14.35 -0.49
CA LEU A 213 -4.07 15.21 0.21
C LEU A 213 -3.20 15.97 -0.81
N ASP A 214 -3.05 17.29 -0.66
CA ASP A 214 -2.26 18.16 -1.54
C ASP A 214 -0.79 17.69 -1.70
N LYS A 215 -0.26 17.05 -0.66
CA LYS A 215 1.08 16.44 -0.67
C LYS A 215 1.18 15.16 -1.50
N ASN A 216 0.05 14.52 -1.83
CA ASN A 216 0.02 13.32 -2.68
C ASN A 216 0.07 13.68 -4.17
N THR A 217 1.18 14.31 -4.58
CA THR A 217 1.38 14.80 -5.95
C THR A 217 1.25 13.69 -7.00
N ARG A 218 1.63 12.46 -6.66
CA ARG A 218 1.52 11.29 -7.54
C ARG A 218 0.06 10.93 -7.84
N ALA A 219 -0.79 10.90 -6.83
CA ALA A 219 -2.21 10.64 -7.02
C ALA A 219 -2.88 11.79 -7.79
N ILE A 220 -2.58 13.04 -7.44
CA ILE A 220 -3.08 14.22 -8.14
C ILE A 220 -2.72 14.18 -9.64
N ALA A 221 -1.48 13.83 -9.98
CA ALA A 221 -1.04 13.69 -11.36
C ALA A 221 -1.81 12.57 -12.11
N LEU A 222 -2.10 11.45 -11.44
CA LEU A 222 -2.93 10.38 -12.00
C LEU A 222 -4.36 10.89 -12.25
N TYR A 223 -4.98 11.51 -11.26
CA TYR A 223 -6.36 11.99 -11.35
C TYR A 223 -6.52 13.02 -12.45
N ARG A 224 -5.60 14.01 -12.55
CA ARG A 224 -5.60 14.99 -13.64
C ARG A 224 -5.53 14.36 -15.03
N ARG A 225 -4.64 13.37 -15.23
CA ARG A 225 -4.55 12.63 -16.51
C ARG A 225 -5.83 11.88 -16.86
N MET A 226 -6.61 11.50 -15.85
CA MET A 226 -7.87 10.78 -16.04
C MET A 226 -9.08 11.72 -16.14
N GLY A 227 -8.87 13.04 -16.21
CA GLY A 227 -9.94 14.01 -16.39
C GLY A 227 -10.59 14.52 -15.11
N TRP A 228 -9.90 14.35 -13.97
CA TRP A 228 -10.35 14.95 -12.72
C TRP A 228 -9.71 16.33 -12.52
N LYS A 229 -10.49 17.29 -12.09
CA LYS A 229 -10.03 18.66 -11.82
C LYS A 229 -10.30 19.04 -10.38
N VAL A 230 -9.38 19.82 -9.80
CA VAL A 230 -9.58 20.40 -8.47
C VAL A 230 -10.73 21.38 -8.53
N CYS A 231 -11.75 21.19 -7.71
CA CYS A 231 -12.93 22.04 -7.61
C CYS A 231 -13.06 22.75 -6.27
N GLY A 232 -12.27 22.35 -5.26
CA GLY A 232 -12.30 22.96 -3.94
C GLY A 232 -11.27 22.39 -2.99
N VAL A 233 -11.32 22.87 -1.75
CA VAL A 233 -10.60 22.35 -0.59
C VAL A 233 -11.67 21.86 0.38
N ALA A 234 -11.66 20.55 0.65
CA ALA A 234 -12.62 19.93 1.56
C ALA A 234 -12.26 20.21 3.02
N GLU A 235 -10.96 20.18 3.34
CA GLU A 235 -10.47 20.38 4.71
C GLU A 235 -9.04 20.94 4.70
N VAL A 236 -8.70 21.73 5.73
CA VAL A 236 -7.35 22.25 5.96
C VAL A 236 -6.85 21.76 7.30
N PHE A 237 -5.75 21.04 7.28
CA PHE A 237 -5.02 20.58 8.48
C PHE A 237 -3.96 21.63 8.81
N ASP A 238 -4.08 22.26 9.98
CA ASP A 238 -3.21 23.34 10.44
C ASP A 238 -2.55 22.93 11.76
N PRO A 239 -1.22 22.78 11.81
CA PRO A 239 -0.50 22.35 13.02
C PRO A 239 -0.71 23.31 14.20
N ALA A 240 -1.08 24.57 13.96
CA ALA A 240 -1.41 25.52 15.02
C ALA A 240 -2.78 25.25 15.69
N LYS A 241 -3.65 24.49 15.03
CA LYS A 241 -5.01 24.19 15.50
C LYS A 241 -5.17 22.72 15.89
N ASP A 242 -4.44 21.84 15.24
CA ASP A 242 -4.46 20.40 15.47
C ASP A 242 -3.05 19.94 15.82
N GLY A 243 -2.80 19.70 17.11
CA GLY A 243 -1.50 19.26 17.61
C GLY A 243 -1.05 17.88 17.10
N SER A 244 -1.92 17.14 16.39
CA SER A 244 -1.57 15.87 15.75
C SER A 244 -0.92 16.04 14.37
N VAL A 245 -0.92 17.25 13.81
CA VAL A 245 -0.39 17.58 12.51
C VAL A 245 0.95 18.29 12.64
N THR A 246 1.95 17.87 11.88
CA THR A 246 3.31 18.46 11.89
C THR A 246 3.52 19.53 10.84
N ALA A 247 2.75 19.49 9.76
CA ALA A 247 2.85 20.45 8.67
C ALA A 247 1.47 20.75 8.10
N ARG A 248 1.27 22.00 7.67
CA ARG A 248 0.04 22.37 6.99
C ARG A 248 -0.16 21.52 5.74
N ALA A 249 -1.34 20.95 5.61
CA ALA A 249 -1.77 20.15 4.49
C ALA A 249 -3.23 20.46 4.16
N GLU A 250 -3.63 20.26 2.92
CA GLU A 250 -5.00 20.48 2.46
C GLU A 250 -5.56 19.20 1.86
N LEU A 251 -6.80 18.89 2.19
CA LEU A 251 -7.56 17.84 1.54
C LEU A 251 -8.30 18.47 0.36
N LEU A 252 -7.74 18.30 -0.84
CA LEU A 252 -8.32 18.85 -2.07
C LEU A 252 -9.51 18.00 -2.50
N GLU A 253 -10.60 18.67 -2.91
CA GLU A 253 -11.71 18.04 -3.60
C GLU A 253 -11.45 18.06 -5.11
N MET A 254 -11.59 16.91 -5.78
CA MET A 254 -11.49 16.82 -7.23
C MET A 254 -12.76 16.19 -7.81
N ARG A 255 -13.22 16.76 -8.93
CA ARG A 255 -14.40 16.31 -9.67
C ARG A 255 -14.00 15.76 -11.03
N TYR A 256 -14.67 14.69 -11.45
CA TYR A 256 -14.50 14.16 -12.78
C TYR A 256 -15.28 14.99 -13.81
N GLU A 257 -14.59 15.50 -14.83
CA GLU A 257 -15.16 16.31 -15.90
C GLU A 257 -15.04 15.66 -17.29
N GLY A 258 -14.54 14.42 -17.34
CA GLY A 258 -14.27 13.73 -18.59
C GLY A 258 -12.78 13.71 -18.93
N PRO A 259 -12.36 12.86 -19.90
CA PRO A 259 -10.99 12.90 -20.37
C PRO A 259 -10.67 14.30 -20.91
N ALA A 260 -9.46 14.79 -20.65
CA ALA A 260 -8.99 16.02 -21.25
C ALA A 260 -9.14 15.90 -22.78
N GLU A 261 -9.80 16.88 -23.40
CA GLU A 261 -9.82 16.99 -24.86
C GLU A 261 -8.37 17.04 -25.35
N ALA A 262 -8.03 16.16 -26.28
CA ALA A 262 -6.68 15.99 -26.82
C ALA A 262 -6.29 17.15 -27.72
#